data_8ef829328cb1fc28b862e3e4dd88dd44
#
_entry.id   8ef829328cb1fc28b862e3e4dd88dd44
#
_cell.length_a   1.000
_cell.length_b   1.000
_cell.length_c   1.000
_cell.angle_alpha   90.00
_cell.angle_beta   90.00
_cell.angle_gamma   90.00
#
_symmetry.space_group_name_H-M   'P 1'
#
loop_
_entity.id
_entity.type
_entity.pdbx_description
1 polymer ?
#
loop_
_entity_poly.entity_id
_entity_poly.type
_entity_poly.pdbx_seq_one_letter_code
_entity_poly.pdbx_strand_id
1 'polypeptide(L)'
;MCLTGLLFACYDDKGNYDYHDINQITISGIDSLIRCDQMDLLHIPVTLEGTQYADTNRFTYFWEINRKIVSTAKDLNVYVNFPLGENEARFVVTDKELGTKAFKYFKINVSSSTAGDGILVLSKYKGHAELSFKRLDKEGSVFTPNFYEALTGNYLGTNPRKIHRNYV
;
A
#
# COMPACT_ATOMS: atom_id res chain seq x y z
N MET A 1 -41.46 -44.37 50.66
CA MET A 1 -42.10 -43.40 49.79
C MET A 1 -41.08 -42.35 49.39
N CYS A 2 -40.52 -42.48 48.21
CA CYS A 2 -39.51 -41.57 47.69
C CYS A 2 -40.17 -40.53 46.80
N LEU A 3 -40.10 -39.27 47.16
CA LEU A 3 -40.66 -38.17 46.38
C LEU A 3 -39.54 -37.53 45.53
N THR A 4 -39.48 -37.89 44.28
CA THR A 4 -38.58 -37.32 43.28
C THR A 4 -39.15 -36.00 42.78
N GLY A 5 -38.57 -34.89 43.23
CA GLY A 5 -38.82 -33.56 42.70
C GLY A 5 -38.03 -33.34 41.43
N LEU A 6 -38.68 -33.30 40.29
CA LEU A 6 -38.13 -32.87 39.01
C LEU A 6 -38.09 -31.34 38.98
N LEU A 7 -36.91 -30.76 39.11
CA LEU A 7 -36.66 -29.34 38.85
C LEU A 7 -36.43 -29.15 37.35
N PHE A 8 -37.47 -28.78 36.62
CA PHE A 8 -37.34 -28.21 35.28
C PHE A 8 -36.99 -26.72 35.45
N ALA A 9 -35.72 -26.42 35.51
CA ALA A 9 -35.25 -25.05 35.29
C ALA A 9 -34.96 -24.85 33.81
N CYS A 10 -36.03 -24.66 33.01
CA CYS A 10 -35.88 -24.00 31.71
C CYS A 10 -35.65 -22.52 32.02
N TYR A 11 -34.41 -22.12 32.06
CA TYR A 11 -34.07 -20.70 32.01
C TYR A 11 -34.19 -20.29 30.51
N ASP A 12 -35.36 -19.79 30.16
CA ASP A 12 -35.61 -19.17 28.88
C ASP A 12 -34.87 -17.83 28.90
N ASP A 13 -33.60 -17.85 28.51
CA ASP A 13 -32.80 -16.64 28.34
C ASP A 13 -33.38 -15.87 27.15
N LYS A 14 -34.40 -15.08 27.40
CA LYS A 14 -34.87 -14.04 26.50
C LYS A 14 -33.83 -12.90 26.53
N GLY A 15 -32.62 -13.22 26.04
CA GLY A 15 -31.61 -12.23 25.85
C GLY A 15 -32.17 -11.09 25.06
N ASN A 16 -32.30 -9.94 25.70
CA ASN A 16 -32.66 -8.69 25.04
C ASN A 16 -31.43 -8.21 24.25
N TYR A 17 -31.05 -9.00 23.23
CA TYR A 17 -30.00 -8.62 22.31
C TYR A 17 -30.60 -7.62 21.35
N ASP A 18 -30.25 -6.36 21.56
CA ASP A 18 -30.52 -5.29 20.57
C ASP A 18 -29.60 -5.54 19.38
N TYR A 19 -30.07 -6.31 18.40
CA TYR A 19 -29.35 -6.63 17.19
C TYR A 19 -29.30 -5.37 16.32
N HIS A 20 -28.21 -4.63 16.45
CA HIS A 20 -27.90 -3.59 15.45
C HIS A 20 -27.33 -4.28 14.19
N ASP A 21 -27.93 -3.98 13.05
CA ASP A 21 -27.39 -4.44 11.77
C ASP A 21 -25.94 -3.98 11.61
N ILE A 22 -25.05 -4.95 11.40
CA ILE A 22 -23.64 -4.67 11.18
C ILE A 22 -23.49 -4.02 9.80
N ASN A 23 -22.87 -2.85 9.75
CA ASN A 23 -22.51 -2.23 8.49
C ASN A 23 -21.49 -3.11 7.73
N GLN A 24 -21.93 -3.73 6.65
CA GLN A 24 -21.05 -4.53 5.78
C GLN A 24 -20.37 -3.59 4.78
N ILE A 25 -19.05 -3.46 4.90
CA ILE A 25 -18.25 -2.60 4.03
C ILE A 25 -17.62 -3.45 2.92
N THR A 26 -17.94 -3.14 1.67
CA THR A 26 -17.31 -3.72 0.48
C THR A 26 -16.25 -2.77 -0.05
N ILE A 27 -15.05 -3.29 -0.29
CA ILE A 27 -13.90 -2.54 -0.80
C ILE A 27 -13.66 -2.94 -2.26
N SER A 28 -13.72 -1.97 -3.18
CA SER A 28 -13.45 -2.14 -4.61
C SER A 28 -12.44 -1.10 -5.12
N GLY A 29 -11.95 -1.28 -6.36
CA GLY A 29 -10.93 -0.42 -6.96
C GLY A 29 -9.49 -0.86 -6.66
N ILE A 30 -9.28 -1.95 -5.91
CA ILE A 30 -7.95 -2.49 -5.61
C ILE A 30 -7.79 -3.86 -6.29
N ASP A 31 -6.91 -3.94 -7.28
CA ASP A 31 -6.56 -5.19 -7.94
C ASP A 31 -5.79 -6.12 -6.99
N SER A 32 -5.91 -7.44 -7.20
CA SER A 32 -5.20 -8.43 -6.39
C SER A 32 -3.67 -8.40 -6.58
N LEU A 33 -3.22 -7.93 -7.75
CA LEU A 33 -1.82 -7.74 -8.07
C LEU A 33 -1.63 -6.44 -8.85
N ILE A 34 -0.87 -5.52 -8.28
CA ILE A 34 -0.50 -4.23 -8.88
C ILE A 34 0.96 -4.33 -9.31
N ARG A 35 1.27 -3.84 -10.54
CA ARG A 35 2.63 -3.77 -11.06
C ARG A 35 3.02 -2.31 -11.24
N CYS A 36 4.20 -1.96 -10.73
CA CYS A 36 4.73 -0.61 -10.83
C CYS A 36 6.26 -0.63 -10.87
N ASP A 37 6.86 0.45 -11.31
CA ASP A 37 8.30 0.62 -11.25
C ASP A 37 8.70 1.39 -9.99
N GLN A 38 9.89 1.12 -9.49
CA GLN A 38 10.50 1.89 -8.42
C GLN A 38 10.56 3.39 -8.80
N MET A 39 10.31 4.28 -7.83
CA MET A 39 10.26 5.74 -7.97
C MET A 39 9.06 6.31 -8.73
N ASP A 40 8.20 5.47 -9.32
CA ASP A 40 6.92 5.94 -9.88
C ASP A 40 5.97 6.40 -8.76
N LEU A 41 5.06 7.29 -9.10
CA LEU A 41 3.95 7.65 -8.21
C LEU A 41 2.84 6.59 -8.35
N LEU A 42 2.65 5.79 -7.30
CA LEU A 42 1.56 4.82 -7.23
C LEU A 42 0.29 5.49 -6.73
N HIS A 43 -0.75 5.49 -7.56
CA HIS A 43 -2.08 5.97 -7.21
C HIS A 43 -3.08 4.81 -7.27
N ILE A 44 -3.79 4.56 -6.16
CA ILE A 44 -4.85 3.55 -6.08
C ILE A 44 -6.11 4.23 -5.54
N PRO A 45 -7.10 4.53 -6.38
CA PRO A 45 -8.39 5.03 -5.95
C PRO A 45 -9.23 3.90 -5.34
N VAL A 46 -9.93 4.18 -4.24
CA VAL A 46 -10.76 3.19 -3.56
C VAL A 46 -12.22 3.59 -3.60
N THR A 47 -13.07 2.64 -3.98
CA THR A 47 -14.51 2.75 -3.84
C THR A 47 -14.98 1.90 -2.68
N LEU A 48 -15.80 2.49 -1.81
CA LEU A 48 -16.40 1.82 -0.66
C LEU A 48 -17.91 1.81 -0.82
N GLU A 49 -18.50 0.65 -0.61
CA GLU A 49 -19.95 0.46 -0.54
C GLU A 49 -20.29 -0.15 0.82
N GLY A 50 -21.40 0.27 1.40
CA GLY A 50 -21.85 -0.25 2.68
C GLY A 50 -23.36 -0.20 2.84
N THR A 51 -23.89 -1.02 3.73
CA THR A 51 -25.33 -1.16 3.95
C THR A 51 -25.96 0.04 4.68
N GLN A 52 -25.16 0.86 5.35
CA GLN A 52 -25.60 1.99 6.19
C GLN A 52 -24.82 3.28 5.87
N TYR A 53 -24.70 3.62 4.59
CA TYR A 53 -23.88 4.76 4.17
C TYR A 53 -24.66 6.08 4.21
N ALA A 54 -24.19 7.02 5.01
CA ALA A 54 -24.46 8.44 4.81
C ALA A 54 -23.28 9.35 5.14
N ASP A 55 -22.30 8.93 5.98
CA ASP A 55 -21.24 9.83 6.44
C ASP A 55 -19.84 9.24 6.28
N THR A 56 -19.07 9.80 5.33
CA THR A 56 -17.67 9.42 5.08
C THR A 56 -16.73 9.77 6.24
N ASN A 57 -17.13 10.68 7.15
CA ASN A 57 -16.37 11.05 8.33
C ASN A 57 -16.35 9.95 9.40
N ARG A 58 -17.21 8.95 9.25
CA ARG A 58 -17.33 7.80 10.15
C ARG A 58 -16.15 6.86 10.06
N PHE A 59 -15.42 6.83 8.93
CA PHE A 59 -14.37 5.85 8.67
C PHE A 59 -12.97 6.41 8.91
N THR A 60 -12.08 5.51 9.34
CA THR A 60 -10.63 5.71 9.29
C THR A 60 -10.01 4.65 8.41
N TYR A 61 -8.89 4.99 7.81
CA TYR A 61 -8.21 4.16 6.83
C TYR A 61 -6.75 4.00 7.18
N PHE A 62 -6.15 2.89 6.74
CA PHE A 62 -4.72 2.82 6.60
C PHE A 62 -4.32 1.83 5.51
N TRP A 63 -3.20 2.14 4.87
CA TRP A 63 -2.50 1.30 3.94
C TRP A 63 -1.26 0.75 4.60
N GLU A 64 -1.08 -0.55 4.55
CA GLU A 64 0.09 -1.22 5.07
C GLU A 64 0.77 -1.99 3.96
N ILE A 65 2.08 -1.81 3.82
CA ILE A 65 2.94 -2.53 2.88
C ILE A 65 4.10 -3.10 3.68
N ASN A 66 4.33 -4.41 3.55
CA ASN A 66 5.35 -5.14 4.31
C ASN A 66 5.29 -4.84 5.82
N ARG A 67 4.10 -4.81 6.39
CA ARG A 67 3.82 -4.54 7.82
C ARG A 67 4.17 -3.11 8.27
N LYS A 68 4.34 -2.18 7.34
CA LYS A 68 4.55 -0.75 7.66
C LYS A 68 3.38 0.06 7.13
N ILE A 69 2.82 0.94 7.96
CA ILE A 69 1.78 1.88 7.54
C ILE A 69 2.45 2.95 6.67
N VAL A 70 1.96 3.08 5.43
CA VAL A 70 2.48 4.02 4.42
C VAL A 70 1.53 5.19 4.17
N SER A 71 0.24 5.04 4.48
CA SER A 71 -0.76 6.10 4.32
C SER A 71 -1.96 5.85 5.23
N THR A 72 -2.65 6.93 5.62
CA THR A 72 -3.94 6.91 6.32
C THR A 72 -5.06 7.57 5.50
N ALA A 73 -4.78 7.93 4.26
CA ALA A 73 -5.78 8.46 3.34
C ALA A 73 -6.67 7.33 2.78
N LYS A 74 -7.87 7.67 2.29
CA LYS A 74 -8.75 6.72 1.61
C LYS A 74 -8.10 6.17 0.34
N ASP A 75 -7.61 7.05 -0.51
CA ASP A 75 -6.91 6.70 -1.74
C ASP A 75 -5.40 6.72 -1.50
N LEU A 76 -4.69 5.74 -2.05
CA LEU A 76 -3.24 5.70 -1.94
C LEU A 76 -2.59 6.63 -2.95
N ASN A 77 -1.65 7.46 -2.49
CA ASN A 77 -0.76 8.27 -3.31
C ASN A 77 0.62 8.26 -2.67
N VAL A 78 1.51 7.42 -3.17
CA VAL A 78 2.86 7.26 -2.62
C VAL A 78 3.89 7.04 -3.71
N TYR A 79 5.10 7.55 -3.51
CA TYR A 79 6.22 7.15 -4.36
C TYR A 79 6.67 5.73 -4.00
N VAL A 80 6.90 4.92 -5.05
CA VAL A 80 7.31 3.53 -4.89
C VAL A 80 8.78 3.46 -4.48
N ASN A 81 9.02 3.37 -3.18
CA ASN A 81 10.34 3.12 -2.58
C ASN A 81 10.39 1.77 -1.85
N PHE A 82 9.52 0.86 -2.24
CA PHE A 82 9.45 -0.49 -1.70
C PHE A 82 10.53 -1.38 -2.31
N PRO A 83 10.88 -2.51 -1.65
CA PRO A 83 11.80 -3.50 -2.21
C PRO A 83 11.36 -4.00 -3.60
N LEU A 84 12.33 -4.35 -4.44
CA LEU A 84 12.06 -4.98 -5.73
C LEU A 84 11.39 -6.34 -5.53
N GLY A 85 10.56 -6.73 -6.50
CA GLY A 85 9.78 -7.96 -6.46
C GLY A 85 8.45 -7.79 -5.75
N GLU A 86 7.95 -8.87 -5.19
CA GLU A 86 6.62 -8.95 -4.59
C GLU A 86 6.60 -8.40 -3.16
N ASN A 87 5.71 -7.47 -2.90
CA ASN A 87 5.45 -6.86 -1.61
C ASN A 87 4.02 -7.17 -1.18
N GLU A 88 3.83 -7.66 0.04
CA GLU A 88 2.51 -7.87 0.63
C GLU A 88 1.90 -6.54 1.05
N ALA A 89 0.63 -6.34 0.72
CA ALA A 89 -0.07 -5.12 1.03
C ALA A 89 -1.49 -5.38 1.52
N ARG A 90 -2.01 -4.48 2.35
CA ARG A 90 -3.41 -4.46 2.75
C ARG A 90 -3.92 -3.03 2.92
N PHE A 91 -5.17 -2.86 2.56
CA PHE A 91 -5.97 -1.69 2.89
C PHE A 91 -6.96 -2.05 3.99
N VAL A 92 -7.11 -1.21 4.98
CA VAL A 92 -8.02 -1.41 6.11
C VAL A 92 -8.92 -0.21 6.26
N VAL A 93 -10.22 -0.48 6.42
CA VAL A 93 -11.26 0.49 6.78
C VAL A 93 -11.76 0.14 8.16
N THR A 94 -11.83 1.10 9.05
CA THR A 94 -12.41 0.95 10.39
C THR A 94 -13.60 1.91 10.55
N ASP A 95 -14.75 1.37 10.90
CA ASP A 95 -15.90 2.14 11.33
C ASP A 95 -15.68 2.60 12.78
N LYS A 96 -15.60 3.92 13.01
CA LYS A 96 -15.33 4.49 14.34
C LYS A 96 -16.46 4.29 15.34
N GLU A 97 -17.69 4.19 14.88
CA GLU A 97 -18.86 4.04 15.74
C GLU A 97 -19.08 2.60 16.16
N LEU A 98 -18.93 1.66 15.23
CA LEU A 98 -19.16 0.24 15.49
C LEU A 98 -17.88 -0.53 15.84
N GLY A 99 -16.70 0.05 15.62
CA GLY A 99 -15.41 -0.62 15.77
C GLY A 99 -15.17 -1.74 14.77
N THR A 100 -16.07 -1.96 13.81
CA THR A 100 -15.94 -3.00 12.79
C THR A 100 -14.88 -2.64 11.78
N LYS A 101 -14.22 -3.68 11.20
CA LYS A 101 -13.14 -3.50 10.22
C LYS A 101 -13.41 -4.33 8.97
N ALA A 102 -13.13 -3.73 7.83
CA ALA A 102 -13.02 -4.43 6.56
C ALA A 102 -11.61 -4.30 6.00
N PHE A 103 -11.12 -5.32 5.28
CA PHE A 103 -9.78 -5.31 4.71
C PHE A 103 -9.76 -5.90 3.31
N LYS A 104 -8.86 -5.37 2.49
CA LYS A 104 -8.50 -5.91 1.20
C LYS A 104 -7.00 -6.22 1.20
N TYR A 105 -6.65 -7.51 1.03
CA TYR A 105 -5.27 -7.96 0.81
C TYR A 105 -4.98 -7.97 -0.68
N PHE A 106 -3.76 -7.56 -1.04
CA PHE A 106 -3.28 -7.53 -2.41
C PHE A 106 -1.75 -7.60 -2.43
N LYS A 107 -1.15 -7.63 -3.61
CA LYS A 107 0.28 -7.65 -3.81
C LYS A 107 0.72 -6.51 -4.71
N ILE A 108 1.90 -5.97 -4.44
CA ILE A 108 2.56 -4.97 -5.27
C ILE A 108 3.85 -5.58 -5.79
N ASN A 109 3.94 -5.78 -7.10
CA ASN A 109 5.18 -6.25 -7.74
C ASN A 109 5.94 -5.03 -8.28
N VAL A 110 7.09 -4.75 -7.67
CA VAL A 110 7.93 -3.60 -7.97
C VAL A 110 9.07 -4.03 -8.89
N SER A 111 9.14 -3.42 -10.07
CA SER A 111 10.26 -3.56 -11.00
C SER A 111 11.27 -2.44 -10.79
N SER A 112 12.52 -2.70 -11.18
CA SER A 112 13.55 -1.65 -11.12
C SER A 112 13.29 -0.58 -12.20
N SER A 113 13.31 0.68 -11.80
CA SER A 113 13.24 1.81 -12.74
C SER A 113 14.49 1.95 -13.60
N THR A 114 15.61 1.33 -13.18
CA THR A 114 16.93 1.44 -13.81
C THR A 114 17.43 0.14 -14.44
N ALA A 115 16.62 -0.93 -14.42
CA ALA A 115 16.94 -2.18 -15.11
C ALA A 115 16.51 -2.12 -16.58
N GLY A 116 17.29 -2.76 -17.46
CA GLY A 116 17.03 -2.83 -18.91
C GLY A 116 17.94 -1.92 -19.73
N ASP A 117 17.65 -1.81 -21.03
CA ASP A 117 18.40 -0.95 -21.92
C ASP A 117 18.10 0.52 -21.66
N GLY A 118 19.14 1.34 -21.54
CA GLY A 118 18.95 2.73 -21.20
C GLY A 118 20.17 3.61 -21.38
N ILE A 119 19.96 4.90 -21.17
CA ILE A 119 20.99 5.94 -21.16
C ILE A 119 21.23 6.32 -19.71
N LEU A 120 22.47 6.14 -19.28
CA LEU A 120 22.96 6.58 -17.97
C LEU A 120 23.78 7.85 -18.14
N VAL A 121 23.40 8.90 -17.42
CA VAL A 121 24.08 10.20 -17.45
C VAL A 121 24.66 10.50 -16.09
N LEU A 122 25.97 10.75 -16.06
CA LEU A 122 26.66 11.28 -14.89
C LEU A 122 26.84 12.78 -15.07
N SER A 123 26.31 13.56 -14.16
CA SER A 123 26.37 15.02 -14.17
C SER A 123 26.81 15.59 -12.83
N LYS A 124 27.04 16.89 -12.77
CA LYS A 124 27.24 17.64 -11.53
C LYS A 124 26.10 18.64 -11.37
N TYR A 125 25.38 18.52 -10.28
CA TYR A 125 24.29 19.43 -9.93
C TYR A 125 24.43 19.90 -8.47
N LYS A 126 24.29 21.19 -8.24
CA LYS A 126 24.42 21.81 -6.89
C LYS A 126 25.64 21.35 -6.08
N GLY A 127 26.76 21.10 -6.75
CA GLY A 127 28.01 20.70 -6.09
C GLY A 127 28.20 19.20 -5.89
N HIS A 128 27.21 18.36 -6.21
CA HIS A 128 27.25 16.92 -6.05
C HIS A 128 27.24 16.18 -7.39
N ALA A 129 27.83 15.00 -7.44
CA ALA A 129 27.69 14.08 -8.55
C ALA A 129 26.27 13.49 -8.55
N GLU A 130 25.64 13.44 -9.72
CA GLU A 130 24.28 12.96 -9.91
C GLU A 130 24.25 11.92 -11.04
N LEU A 131 23.56 10.81 -10.80
CA LEU A 131 23.26 9.82 -11.83
C LEU A 131 21.80 9.92 -12.23
N SER A 132 21.56 10.11 -13.52
CA SER A 132 20.23 10.10 -14.13
C SER A 132 20.15 8.95 -15.11
N PHE A 133 18.99 8.29 -15.20
CA PHE A 133 18.77 7.14 -16.06
C PHE A 133 17.49 7.32 -16.88
N LYS A 134 17.52 6.93 -18.16
CA LYS A 134 16.34 6.85 -19.00
C LYS A 134 16.28 5.47 -19.64
N ARG A 135 15.18 4.77 -19.48
CA ARG A 135 14.94 3.50 -20.18
C ARG A 135 14.67 3.72 -21.66
N LEU A 136 15.25 2.91 -22.52
CA LEU A 136 14.98 2.91 -23.97
C LEU A 136 14.01 1.79 -24.36
N ASP A 137 13.90 0.76 -23.54
CA ASP A 137 12.99 -0.37 -23.72
C ASP A 137 11.56 -0.10 -23.25
N LYS A 138 11.28 1.08 -22.68
CA LYS A 138 9.96 1.51 -22.22
C LYS A 138 9.52 2.76 -22.96
N GLU A 139 8.44 2.65 -23.76
CA GLU A 139 7.84 3.78 -24.45
C GLU A 139 7.39 4.87 -23.47
N GLY A 140 7.54 6.14 -23.84
CA GLY A 140 7.19 7.27 -22.99
C GLY A 140 8.12 7.49 -21.79
N SER A 141 9.19 6.70 -21.64
CA SER A 141 10.15 6.86 -20.56
C SER A 141 10.81 8.24 -20.61
N VAL A 142 10.92 8.88 -19.46
CA VAL A 142 11.66 10.13 -19.25
C VAL A 142 12.90 9.86 -18.39
N PHE A 143 13.82 10.82 -18.34
CA PHE A 143 14.95 10.71 -17.42
C PHE A 143 14.48 10.76 -15.98
N THR A 144 14.88 9.75 -15.19
CA THR A 144 14.78 9.76 -13.73
C THR A 144 16.04 10.43 -13.21
N PRO A 145 15.97 11.67 -12.70
CA PRO A 145 17.15 12.38 -12.20
C PRO A 145 17.55 11.80 -10.85
N ASN A 146 18.87 11.90 -10.55
CA ASN A 146 19.44 11.61 -9.25
C ASN A 146 18.93 10.32 -8.56
N PHE A 147 18.76 9.26 -9.35
CA PHE A 147 18.15 8.03 -8.86
C PHE A 147 18.99 7.35 -7.77
N TYR A 148 20.31 7.54 -7.76
CA TYR A 148 21.18 6.96 -6.72
C TYR A 148 20.84 7.50 -5.33
N GLU A 149 20.76 8.82 -5.19
CA GLU A 149 20.39 9.44 -3.91
C GLU A 149 18.95 9.06 -3.50
N ALA A 150 18.02 9.07 -4.46
CA ALA A 150 16.63 8.73 -4.20
C ALA A 150 16.46 7.28 -3.70
N LEU A 151 17.30 6.35 -4.17
CA LEU A 151 17.24 4.94 -3.75
C LEU A 151 18.05 4.64 -2.49
N THR A 152 19.17 5.33 -2.28
CA THR A 152 20.12 4.99 -1.21
C THR A 152 20.12 5.98 -0.05
N GLY A 153 19.59 7.19 -0.25
CA GLY A 153 19.70 8.31 0.69
C GLY A 153 21.12 8.92 0.78
N ASN A 154 22.06 8.50 -0.09
CA ASN A 154 23.44 8.93 -0.06
C ASN A 154 23.84 9.67 -1.34
N TYR A 155 24.78 10.62 -1.21
CA TYR A 155 25.40 11.31 -2.35
C TYR A 155 26.55 10.49 -2.96
N LEU A 156 26.70 10.58 -4.29
CA LEU A 156 27.81 9.95 -5.02
C LEU A 156 29.19 10.66 -4.82
N GLY A 157 29.22 11.77 -4.11
CA GLY A 157 30.39 12.62 -3.98
C GLY A 157 30.28 13.92 -4.74
N THR A 158 31.39 14.68 -4.89
CA THR A 158 31.37 16.06 -5.41
C THR A 158 31.99 16.22 -6.80
N ASN A 159 32.81 15.28 -7.25
CA ASN A 159 33.58 15.39 -8.48
C ASN A 159 33.32 14.20 -9.42
N PRO A 160 32.25 14.23 -10.20
CA PRO A 160 31.98 13.19 -11.21
C PRO A 160 33.07 13.23 -12.28
N ARG A 161 33.69 12.07 -12.56
CA ARG A 161 34.71 11.99 -13.61
C ARG A 161 34.30 11.03 -14.73
N LYS A 162 33.86 9.81 -14.40
CA LYS A 162 33.67 8.75 -15.40
C LYS A 162 32.75 7.65 -14.87
N ILE A 163 31.95 7.08 -15.76
CA ILE A 163 31.22 5.83 -15.52
C ILE A 163 32.00 4.68 -16.19
N HIS A 164 32.25 3.62 -15.46
CA HIS A 164 32.78 2.37 -16.01
C HIS A 164 31.70 1.30 -15.92
N ARG A 165 31.47 0.60 -17.03
CA ARG A 165 30.65 -0.58 -17.05
C ARG A 165 31.57 -1.79 -17.04
N ASN A 166 31.48 -2.60 -15.98
CA ASN A 166 32.15 -3.90 -15.94
C ASN A 166 31.17 -4.94 -16.48
N TYR A 167 31.61 -5.71 -17.46
CA TYR A 167 30.91 -6.91 -17.92
C TYR A 167 31.46 -8.07 -17.08
N VAL A 168 30.58 -8.77 -16.37
CA VAL A 168 30.90 -10.01 -15.64
C VAL A 168 30.39 -11.17 -16.48
#